data_533e88cfe5193ff70977cfe350a6d3aa
#
_entry.id   533e88cfe5193ff70977cfe350a6d3aa
#
_cell.length_a   1.000
_cell.length_b   1.000
_cell.length_c   1.000
_cell.angle_alpha   90.00
_cell.angle_beta   90.00
_cell.angle_gamma   90.00
#
_symmetry.space_group_name_H-M   'P 1'
#
loop_
_entity.id
_entity.type
_entity.pdbx_description
1 polymer ?
#
loop_
_entity_poly.entity_id
_entity_poly.type
_entity_poly.pdbx_seq_one_letter_code
_entity_poly.pdbx_strand_id
1 'polypeptide(L)'
;FTAITDVDAVVLRLRALTSDVLGSILVATEGINGMLAGSAVQLDGIELALQRDAAFGGAFDGTVFKRTACKTQPFKRMKVHAKAEIVPLGIAGVDAAGRTADIARTNVSPARWRELIRQPDVVLLDNRNSFEYRLGQFEGAIDPGVVNFRDFPEYVKAHAAQWKAEHKKVAMYCTGGI
;
A
#
# COMPACT_ATOMS: atom_id res chain seq x y z
N PHE A 1 0.21 7.73 1.76
CA PHE A 1 1.30 8.28 2.57
C PHE A 1 0.98 9.73 2.94
N THR A 2 1.22 10.10 4.20
CA THR A 2 1.10 11.45 4.75
C THR A 2 1.88 11.51 6.06
N ALA A 3 2.53 12.63 6.37
CA ALA A 3 3.31 12.76 7.60
C ALA A 3 2.40 12.73 8.84
N ILE A 4 2.71 11.89 9.80
CA ILE A 4 2.05 11.78 11.11
C ILE A 4 3.07 12.11 12.19
N THR A 5 2.81 13.19 12.94
CA THR A 5 3.72 13.66 13.98
C THR A 5 3.50 12.93 15.33
N ASP A 6 2.27 12.52 15.62
CA ASP A 6 1.93 11.82 16.85
C ASP A 6 1.20 10.50 16.52
N VAL A 7 1.99 9.45 16.34
CA VAL A 7 1.51 8.11 15.99
C VAL A 7 0.60 7.54 17.07
N ASP A 8 0.92 7.76 18.35
CA ASP A 8 0.18 7.20 19.47
C ASP A 8 -1.20 7.86 19.62
N ALA A 9 -1.30 9.17 19.43
CA ALA A 9 -2.57 9.88 19.42
C ALA A 9 -3.45 9.40 18.25
N VAL A 10 -2.88 9.23 17.06
CA VAL A 10 -3.61 8.70 15.89
C VAL A 10 -4.09 7.27 16.14
N VAL A 11 -3.25 6.40 16.69
CA VAL A 11 -3.63 5.02 17.05
C VAL A 11 -4.80 5.00 18.04
N LEU A 12 -4.73 5.83 19.10
CA LEU A 12 -5.80 5.92 20.10
C LEU A 12 -7.11 6.38 19.46
N ARG A 13 -7.05 7.42 18.62
CA ARG A 13 -8.22 7.95 17.95
C ARG A 13 -8.83 6.94 16.97
N LEU A 14 -8.01 6.26 16.17
CA LEU A 14 -8.46 5.22 15.25
C LEU A 14 -9.14 4.05 16.00
N ARG A 15 -8.60 3.62 17.14
CA ARG A 15 -9.24 2.57 17.97
C ARG A 15 -10.63 2.96 18.40
N ALA A 16 -10.82 4.23 18.80
CA ALA A 16 -12.14 4.73 19.19
C ALA A 16 -13.11 4.79 17.99
N LEU A 17 -12.64 5.28 16.84
CA LEU A 17 -13.45 5.40 15.61
C LEU A 17 -13.84 4.06 14.99
N THR A 18 -13.05 3.01 15.21
CA THR A 18 -13.23 1.71 14.55
C THR A 18 -13.74 0.63 15.49
N SER A 19 -14.30 1.02 16.65
CA SER A 19 -14.81 0.08 17.67
C SER A 19 -15.88 -0.89 17.14
N ASP A 20 -16.69 -0.45 16.18
CA ASP A 20 -17.86 -1.16 15.67
C ASP A 20 -17.63 -1.85 14.31
N VAL A 21 -16.39 -1.87 13.84
CA VAL A 21 -15.98 -2.52 12.58
C VAL A 21 -14.87 -3.52 12.82
N LEU A 22 -14.60 -4.36 11.83
CA LEU A 22 -13.50 -5.33 11.89
C LEU A 22 -12.45 -4.99 10.82
N GLY A 23 -11.20 -5.37 11.09
CA GLY A 23 -10.12 -5.08 10.16
C GLY A 23 -8.76 -4.93 10.80
N SER A 24 -7.85 -4.30 10.08
CA SER A 24 -6.53 -3.98 10.57
C SER A 24 -6.04 -2.66 9.99
N ILE A 25 -5.51 -1.78 10.83
CA ILE A 25 -4.85 -0.54 10.43
C ILE A 25 -3.44 -0.54 11.01
N LEU A 26 -2.47 -0.26 10.16
CA LEU A 26 -1.09 0.06 10.53
C LEU A 26 -0.92 1.57 10.51
N VAL A 27 -0.24 2.12 11.51
CA VAL A 27 0.05 3.55 11.64
C VAL A 27 1.55 3.70 11.82
N ALA A 28 2.17 4.57 11.04
CA ALA A 28 3.56 4.97 11.18
C ALA A 28 3.70 6.47 10.93
N THR A 29 4.90 6.99 11.11
CA THR A 29 5.19 8.43 10.84
C THR A 29 4.96 8.82 9.38
N GLU A 30 4.95 7.85 8.46
CA GLU A 30 4.76 8.04 7.01
C GLU A 30 3.29 7.88 6.55
N GLY A 31 2.36 7.55 7.45
CA GLY A 31 0.94 7.45 7.12
C GLY A 31 0.20 6.30 7.79
N ILE A 32 -0.92 5.93 7.18
CA ILE A 32 -1.71 4.75 7.57
C ILE A 32 -1.90 3.81 6.38
N ASN A 33 -1.99 2.52 6.68
CA ASN A 33 -2.37 1.50 5.71
C ASN A 33 -3.30 0.49 6.39
N GLY A 34 -4.41 0.12 5.74
CA GLY A 34 -5.31 -0.82 6.37
C GLY A 34 -6.50 -1.22 5.52
N MET A 35 -7.23 -2.19 6.04
CA MET A 35 -8.48 -2.68 5.49
C MET A 35 -9.51 -2.80 6.60
N LEU A 36 -10.72 -2.33 6.33
CA LEU A 36 -11.86 -2.40 7.24
C LEU A 36 -13.03 -3.12 6.58
N ALA A 37 -13.83 -3.79 7.37
CA ALA A 37 -15.09 -4.38 6.93
C ALA A 37 -16.19 -4.07 7.94
N GLY A 38 -17.29 -3.55 7.41
CA GLY A 38 -18.48 -3.15 8.16
C GLY A 38 -19.63 -2.84 7.22
N SER A 39 -20.74 -2.39 7.74
CA SER A 39 -21.84 -1.88 6.93
C SER A 39 -21.43 -0.58 6.20
N ALA A 40 -22.14 -0.25 5.12
CA ALA A 40 -21.89 0.99 4.37
C ALA A 40 -21.93 2.22 5.29
N VAL A 41 -22.93 2.29 6.17
CA VAL A 41 -23.10 3.42 7.10
C VAL A 41 -21.91 3.56 8.07
N GLN A 42 -21.41 2.44 8.60
CA GLN A 42 -20.24 2.46 9.50
C GLN A 42 -19.00 2.94 8.75
N LEU A 43 -18.77 2.42 7.54
CA LEU A 43 -17.61 2.81 6.71
C LEU A 43 -17.70 4.27 6.26
N ASP A 44 -18.90 4.76 5.86
CA ASP A 44 -19.13 6.17 5.53
C ASP A 44 -18.77 7.08 6.72
N GLY A 45 -19.19 6.71 7.92
CA GLY A 45 -18.88 7.46 9.14
C GLY A 45 -17.38 7.51 9.44
N ILE A 46 -16.67 6.38 9.28
CA ILE A 46 -15.22 6.31 9.51
C ILE A 46 -14.47 7.13 8.45
N GLU A 47 -14.83 7.02 7.17
CA GLU A 47 -14.20 7.79 6.10
C GLU A 47 -14.39 9.29 6.30
N LEU A 48 -15.61 9.71 6.67
CA LEU A 48 -15.89 11.11 7.00
C LEU A 48 -15.08 11.58 8.20
N ALA A 49 -14.99 10.76 9.26
CA ALA A 49 -14.21 11.09 10.44
C ALA A 49 -12.73 11.20 10.13
N LEU A 50 -12.16 10.28 9.33
CA LEU A 50 -10.77 10.36 8.90
C LEU A 50 -10.46 11.69 8.18
N GLN A 51 -11.37 12.16 7.32
CA GLN A 51 -11.20 13.39 6.57
C GLN A 51 -11.48 14.67 7.36
N ARG A 52 -12.34 14.62 8.39
CA ARG A 52 -12.87 15.82 9.03
C ARG A 52 -12.51 15.98 10.50
N ASP A 53 -12.09 14.92 11.18
CA ASP A 53 -11.77 14.97 12.60
C ASP A 53 -10.50 15.81 12.85
N ALA A 54 -10.65 16.83 13.68
CA ALA A 54 -9.56 17.74 14.05
C ALA A 54 -8.34 17.02 14.67
N ALA A 55 -8.58 15.84 15.28
CA ALA A 55 -7.50 15.02 15.85
C ALA A 55 -6.49 14.54 14.80
N PHE A 56 -6.85 14.54 13.52
CA PHE A 56 -5.96 14.17 12.41
C PHE A 56 -5.30 15.37 11.72
N GLY A 57 -5.65 16.61 12.10
CA GLY A 57 -5.03 17.82 11.58
C GLY A 57 -5.08 17.97 10.05
N GLY A 58 -6.08 17.35 9.38
CA GLY A 58 -6.18 17.35 7.91
C GLY A 58 -5.28 16.33 7.21
N ALA A 59 -4.54 15.50 7.95
CA ALA A 59 -3.60 14.54 7.37
C ALA A 59 -4.24 13.58 6.34
N PHE A 60 -5.54 13.34 6.44
CA PHE A 60 -6.28 12.41 5.56
C PHE A 60 -7.29 13.10 4.65
N ASP A 61 -7.22 14.42 4.51
CA ASP A 61 -8.05 15.18 3.57
C ASP A 61 -7.87 14.66 2.15
N GLY A 62 -9.00 14.49 1.43
CA GLY A 62 -8.97 14.00 0.05
C GLY A 62 -8.55 12.55 -0.14
N THR A 63 -8.39 11.77 0.95
CA THR A 63 -8.09 10.33 0.86
C THR A 63 -9.20 9.61 0.10
N VAL A 64 -8.81 8.86 -0.94
CA VAL A 64 -9.73 8.02 -1.72
C VAL A 64 -9.74 6.60 -1.17
N PHE A 65 -10.90 6.13 -0.77
CA PHE A 65 -11.09 4.78 -0.24
C PHE A 65 -11.55 3.82 -1.33
N LYS A 66 -10.88 2.68 -1.44
CA LYS A 66 -11.30 1.59 -2.35
C LYS A 66 -12.30 0.71 -1.62
N ARG A 67 -13.49 0.52 -2.21
CA ARG A 67 -14.55 -0.32 -1.62
C ARG A 67 -14.83 -1.53 -2.49
N THR A 68 -15.03 -2.66 -1.84
CA THR A 68 -15.40 -3.92 -2.47
C THR A 68 -16.46 -4.62 -1.62
N ALA A 69 -17.52 -5.10 -2.26
CA ALA A 69 -18.50 -5.92 -1.58
C ALA A 69 -17.92 -7.30 -1.23
N CYS A 70 -18.20 -7.79 -0.05
CA CYS A 70 -17.83 -9.14 0.38
C CYS A 70 -19.08 -9.92 0.83
N LYS A 71 -19.12 -11.22 0.54
CA LYS A 71 -20.23 -12.10 0.92
C LYS A 71 -20.14 -12.54 2.38
N THR A 72 -18.94 -12.60 2.92
CA THR A 72 -18.66 -13.04 4.30
C THR A 72 -17.73 -12.05 4.97
N GLN A 73 -17.82 -11.92 6.28
CA GLN A 73 -16.93 -11.05 7.06
C GLN A 73 -15.49 -11.58 6.97
N PRO A 74 -14.54 -10.80 6.36
CA PRO A 74 -13.18 -11.26 6.13
C PRO A 74 -12.29 -11.18 7.37
N PHE A 75 -12.70 -10.45 8.42
CA PHE A 75 -11.91 -10.23 9.62
C PHE A 75 -12.61 -10.77 10.87
N LYS A 76 -11.83 -11.31 11.82
CA LYS A 76 -12.33 -11.80 13.10
C LYS A 76 -12.34 -10.75 14.20
N ARG A 77 -11.53 -9.70 14.07
CA ARG A 77 -11.39 -8.64 15.08
C ARG A 77 -10.81 -7.38 14.44
N MET A 78 -11.00 -6.25 15.13
CA MET A 78 -10.32 -5.00 14.80
C MET A 78 -8.92 -4.96 15.42
N LYS A 79 -7.95 -4.45 14.66
CA LYS A 79 -6.57 -4.23 15.13
C LYS A 79 -6.08 -2.87 14.64
N VAL A 80 -5.53 -2.06 15.52
CA VAL A 80 -4.80 -0.84 15.17
C VAL A 80 -3.42 -0.91 15.83
N HIS A 81 -2.37 -0.89 15.02
CA HIS A 81 -0.99 -1.06 15.48
C HIS A 81 -0.09 0.08 15.01
N ALA A 82 0.67 0.64 15.93
CA ALA A 82 1.85 1.42 15.59
C ALA A 82 2.92 0.52 14.97
N LYS A 83 3.57 0.99 13.92
CA LYS A 83 4.68 0.32 13.22
C LYS A 83 5.77 1.34 12.91
N ALA A 84 6.98 0.87 12.67
CA ALA A 84 8.07 1.72 12.20
C ALA A 84 7.80 2.23 10.77
N GLU A 85 7.22 1.36 9.93
CA GLU A 85 6.88 1.62 8.54
C GLU A 85 5.52 0.99 8.23
N ILE A 86 4.69 1.66 7.41
CA ILE A 86 3.41 1.08 6.93
C ILE A 86 3.63 0.06 5.80
N VAL A 87 4.74 0.20 5.08
CA VAL A 87 5.25 -0.79 4.12
C VAL A 87 6.72 -1.01 4.48
N PRO A 88 7.08 -2.18 5.03
CA PRO A 88 8.41 -2.40 5.61
C PRO A 88 9.48 -2.56 4.51
N LEU A 89 10.01 -1.44 4.02
CA LEU A 89 11.11 -1.40 3.06
C LEU A 89 12.47 -1.63 3.74
N GLY A 90 12.61 -1.19 5.00
CA GLY A 90 13.83 -1.39 5.79
C GLY A 90 15.02 -0.55 5.37
N ILE A 91 14.82 0.52 4.60
CA ILE A 91 15.88 1.43 4.15
C ILE A 91 15.82 2.71 4.96
N ALA A 92 16.86 2.98 5.74
CA ALA A 92 16.95 4.21 6.52
C ALA A 92 16.97 5.44 5.60
N GLY A 93 16.24 6.50 6.00
CA GLY A 93 16.20 7.78 5.28
C GLY A 93 15.30 7.79 4.04
N VAL A 94 14.53 6.75 3.77
CA VAL A 94 13.46 6.80 2.76
C VAL A 94 12.25 7.48 3.40
N ASP A 95 11.92 8.67 2.91
CA ASP A 95 10.72 9.40 3.30
C ASP A 95 9.62 9.19 2.25
N ALA A 96 8.76 8.23 2.48
CA ALA A 96 7.65 7.94 1.58
C ALA A 96 6.59 9.07 1.60
N ALA A 97 6.36 9.72 2.74
CA ALA A 97 5.43 10.83 2.86
C ALA A 97 5.92 12.05 2.07
N GLY A 98 7.21 12.41 2.16
CA GLY A 98 7.81 13.49 1.38
C GLY A 98 7.89 13.22 -0.12
N ARG A 99 7.75 11.95 -0.55
CA ARG A 99 7.81 11.53 -1.97
C ARG A 99 6.45 11.24 -2.61
N THR A 100 5.35 11.61 -1.97
CA THR A 100 3.99 11.34 -2.44
C THR A 100 3.76 11.81 -3.89
N ALA A 101 4.29 12.98 -4.28
CA ALA A 101 4.15 13.49 -5.64
C ALA A 101 4.92 12.65 -6.69
N ASP A 102 6.06 12.08 -6.32
CA ASP A 102 6.84 11.20 -7.19
C ASP A 102 6.14 9.84 -7.35
N ILE A 103 5.62 9.30 -6.26
CA ILE A 103 4.83 8.06 -6.24
C ILE A 103 3.58 8.22 -7.12
N ALA A 104 2.86 9.34 -7.01
CA ALA A 104 1.68 9.61 -7.84
C ALA A 104 2.01 9.64 -9.34
N ARG A 105 3.19 10.11 -9.73
CA ARG A 105 3.64 10.13 -11.13
C ARG A 105 3.98 8.74 -11.67
N THR A 106 4.35 7.80 -10.83
CA THR A 106 4.67 6.42 -11.22
C THR A 106 3.43 5.52 -11.30
N ASN A 107 2.33 5.92 -10.68
CA ASN A 107 1.08 5.17 -10.77
C ASN A 107 0.48 5.27 -12.16
N VAL A 108 0.05 4.14 -12.69
CA VAL A 108 -0.56 4.06 -14.02
C VAL A 108 -2.00 3.53 -13.95
N SER A 109 -2.87 4.05 -14.82
CA SER A 109 -4.25 3.56 -14.93
C SER A 109 -4.28 2.09 -15.42
N PRO A 110 -5.36 1.34 -15.17
CA PRO A 110 -5.51 -0.03 -15.69
C PRO A 110 -5.43 -0.13 -17.21
N ALA A 111 -5.86 0.89 -17.94
CA ALA A 111 -5.74 0.94 -19.41
C ALA A 111 -4.27 1.06 -19.82
N ARG A 112 -3.54 2.02 -19.20
CA ARG A 112 -2.12 2.22 -19.46
C ARG A 112 -1.28 1.02 -19.01
N TRP A 113 -1.67 0.36 -17.91
CA TRP A 113 -1.02 -0.87 -17.44
C TRP A 113 -1.06 -1.97 -18.51
N ARG A 114 -2.24 -2.23 -19.10
CA ARG A 114 -2.40 -3.24 -20.17
C ARG A 114 -1.52 -2.99 -21.40
N GLU A 115 -1.27 -1.72 -21.72
CA GLU A 115 -0.36 -1.35 -22.79
C GLU A 115 1.11 -1.54 -22.38
N LEU A 116 1.44 -1.11 -21.16
CA LEU A 116 2.79 -1.12 -20.62
C LEU A 116 3.37 -2.54 -20.53
N ILE A 117 2.62 -3.47 -19.95
CA ILE A 117 3.09 -4.85 -19.73
C ILE A 117 3.29 -5.67 -21.03
N ARG A 118 2.81 -5.16 -22.18
CA ARG A 118 3.00 -5.77 -23.49
C ARG A 118 4.24 -5.27 -24.22
N GLN A 119 4.91 -4.26 -23.70
CA GLN A 119 6.10 -3.69 -24.32
C GLN A 119 7.32 -4.62 -24.10
N PRO A 120 8.13 -4.89 -25.12
CA PRO A 120 9.27 -5.82 -25.03
C PRO A 120 10.42 -5.27 -24.17
N ASP A 121 10.44 -3.96 -23.93
CA ASP A 121 11.41 -3.27 -23.09
C ASP A 121 10.98 -3.13 -21.63
N VAL A 122 9.88 -3.79 -21.22
CA VAL A 122 9.37 -3.77 -19.85
C VAL A 122 9.76 -5.04 -19.10
N VAL A 123 10.38 -4.87 -17.96
CA VAL A 123 10.52 -5.90 -16.91
C VAL A 123 9.33 -5.78 -15.98
N LEU A 124 8.53 -6.82 -15.88
CA LEU A 124 7.34 -6.86 -15.04
C LEU A 124 7.62 -7.66 -13.77
N LEU A 125 7.54 -6.99 -12.61
CA LEU A 125 7.79 -7.61 -11.31
C LEU A 125 6.49 -7.79 -10.53
N ASP A 126 6.28 -8.97 -9.99
CA ASP A 126 5.20 -9.27 -9.04
C ASP A 126 5.73 -9.10 -7.61
N ASN A 127 5.35 -7.99 -6.96
CA ASN A 127 5.76 -7.67 -5.60
C ASN A 127 4.85 -8.26 -4.52
N ARG A 128 4.01 -9.21 -4.88
CA ARG A 128 3.20 -9.97 -3.93
C ARG A 128 4.02 -11.11 -3.32
N ASN A 129 3.41 -11.84 -2.38
CA ASN A 129 4.01 -13.07 -1.89
C ASN A 129 4.09 -14.12 -3.01
N SER A 130 5.17 -14.92 -3.05
CA SER A 130 5.34 -16.00 -4.04
C SER A 130 4.17 -17.00 -4.08
N PHE A 131 3.44 -17.16 -2.97
CA PHE A 131 2.22 -17.98 -2.97
C PHE A 131 1.11 -17.35 -3.82
N GLU A 132 0.93 -16.02 -3.78
CA GLU A 132 -0.05 -15.30 -4.62
C GLU A 132 0.34 -15.34 -6.10
N TYR A 133 1.63 -15.22 -6.39
CA TYR A 133 2.18 -15.43 -7.73
C TYR A 133 1.79 -16.79 -8.30
N ARG A 134 1.95 -17.87 -7.52
CA ARG A 134 1.57 -19.24 -7.94
C ARG A 134 0.06 -19.43 -8.14
N LEU A 135 -0.79 -18.65 -7.49
CA LEU A 135 -2.26 -18.69 -7.71
C LEU A 135 -2.68 -18.00 -9.01
N GLY A 136 -1.86 -17.10 -9.51
CA GLY A 136 -2.09 -16.39 -10.77
C GLY A 136 -1.30 -15.09 -10.82
N GLN A 137 -0.71 -14.82 -11.97
CA GLN A 137 0.09 -13.63 -12.24
C GLN A 137 -0.23 -13.05 -13.61
N PHE A 138 0.22 -11.83 -13.90
CA PHE A 138 0.23 -11.33 -15.26
C PHE A 138 1.23 -12.12 -16.10
N GLU A 139 0.89 -12.34 -17.36
CA GLU A 139 1.78 -13.00 -18.32
C GLU A 139 3.13 -12.27 -18.40
N GLY A 140 4.22 -13.01 -18.30
CA GLY A 140 5.59 -12.46 -18.31
C GLY A 140 6.02 -11.82 -16.99
N ALA A 141 5.20 -11.84 -15.94
CA ALA A 141 5.62 -11.35 -14.62
C ALA A 141 6.70 -12.25 -14.00
N ILE A 142 7.65 -11.62 -13.34
CA ILE A 142 8.73 -12.26 -12.61
C ILE A 142 8.42 -12.23 -11.12
N ASP A 143 8.51 -13.38 -10.45
CA ASP A 143 8.55 -13.48 -8.99
C ASP A 143 9.99 -13.16 -8.54
N PRO A 144 10.22 -12.09 -7.77
CA PRO A 144 11.54 -11.80 -7.21
C PRO A 144 12.04 -12.88 -6.22
N GLY A 145 11.14 -13.75 -5.76
CA GLY A 145 11.48 -14.83 -4.84
C GLY A 145 11.88 -14.36 -3.44
N VAL A 146 11.55 -13.12 -3.07
CA VAL A 146 11.90 -12.55 -1.76
C VAL A 146 10.89 -13.01 -0.70
N VAL A 147 11.41 -13.42 0.45
CA VAL A 147 10.57 -13.90 1.55
C VAL A 147 9.89 -12.73 2.26
N ASN A 148 10.59 -11.62 2.40
CA ASN A 148 10.07 -10.39 3.02
C ASN A 148 10.25 -9.22 2.06
N PHE A 149 9.34 -8.27 2.09
CA PHE A 149 9.43 -7.08 1.25
C PHE A 149 10.71 -6.25 1.50
N ARG A 150 11.26 -6.29 2.71
CA ARG A 150 12.56 -5.65 3.04
C ARG A 150 13.75 -6.21 2.26
N ASP A 151 13.63 -7.41 1.68
CA ASP A 151 14.68 -8.03 0.88
C ASP A 151 14.60 -7.60 -0.60
N PHE A 152 13.48 -6.99 -1.00
CA PHE A 152 13.24 -6.52 -2.37
C PHE A 152 14.25 -5.47 -2.88
N PRO A 153 14.71 -4.49 -2.06
CA PRO A 153 15.74 -3.55 -2.49
C PRO A 153 17.03 -4.19 -2.96
N GLU A 154 17.47 -5.27 -2.31
CA GLU A 154 18.67 -6.00 -2.74
C GLU A 154 18.46 -6.72 -4.07
N TYR A 155 17.27 -7.29 -4.29
CA TYR A 155 16.89 -7.84 -5.60
C TYR A 155 16.98 -6.78 -6.70
N VAL A 156 16.38 -5.61 -6.48
CA VAL A 156 16.44 -4.50 -7.45
C VAL A 156 17.88 -4.06 -7.70
N LYS A 157 18.67 -3.91 -6.65
CA LYS A 157 20.07 -3.50 -6.73
C LYS A 157 20.92 -4.49 -7.55
N ALA A 158 20.68 -5.79 -7.39
CA ALA A 158 21.38 -6.83 -8.13
C ALA A 158 21.09 -6.77 -9.65
N HIS A 159 19.90 -6.31 -10.06
CA HIS A 159 19.48 -6.29 -11.46
C HIS A 159 19.52 -4.90 -12.11
N ALA A 160 19.62 -3.83 -11.32
CA ALA A 160 19.49 -2.46 -11.81
C ALA A 160 20.51 -2.07 -12.87
N ALA A 161 21.76 -2.56 -12.77
CA ALA A 161 22.81 -2.28 -13.74
C ALA A 161 22.50 -2.89 -15.11
N GLN A 162 22.04 -4.14 -15.12
CA GLN A 162 21.62 -4.83 -16.33
C GLN A 162 20.43 -4.13 -16.99
N TRP A 163 19.36 -3.85 -16.22
CA TRP A 163 18.16 -3.18 -16.75
C TRP A 163 18.46 -1.82 -17.35
N LYS A 164 19.39 -1.07 -16.73
CA LYS A 164 19.85 0.22 -17.27
C LYS A 164 20.61 0.05 -18.58
N ALA A 165 21.54 -0.92 -18.64
CA ALA A 165 22.32 -1.20 -19.84
C ALA A 165 21.43 -1.64 -21.02
N GLU A 166 20.37 -2.39 -20.72
CA GLU A 166 19.38 -2.87 -21.70
C GLU A 166 18.24 -1.86 -21.98
N HIS A 167 18.30 -0.64 -21.40
CA HIS A 167 17.27 0.39 -21.50
C HIS A 167 15.86 -0.09 -21.12
N LYS A 168 15.79 -1.02 -20.16
CA LYS A 168 14.52 -1.57 -19.70
C LYS A 168 13.77 -0.58 -18.80
N LYS A 169 12.45 -0.59 -18.92
CA LYS A 169 11.51 0.00 -17.96
C LYS A 169 11.12 -1.06 -16.95
N VAL A 170 10.97 -0.69 -15.70
CA VAL A 170 10.50 -1.61 -14.66
C VAL A 170 9.06 -1.23 -14.31
N ALA A 171 8.15 -2.18 -14.48
CA ALA A 171 6.78 -2.10 -14.00
C ALA A 171 6.59 -3.11 -12.86
N MET A 172 5.86 -2.71 -11.81
CA MET A 172 5.61 -3.59 -10.69
C MET A 172 4.19 -3.46 -10.18
N TYR A 173 3.69 -4.49 -9.53
CA TYR A 173 2.38 -4.51 -8.91
C TYR A 173 2.41 -5.29 -7.60
N CYS A 174 1.48 -4.95 -6.70
CA CYS A 174 1.30 -5.63 -5.43
C CYS A 174 -0.18 -5.92 -5.18
N THR A 175 -0.52 -6.47 -4.00
CA THR A 175 -1.90 -6.81 -3.62
C THR A 175 -2.75 -5.56 -3.38
N GLY A 176 -2.23 -4.55 -2.70
CA GLY A 176 -2.99 -3.36 -2.28
C GLY A 176 -2.83 -2.13 -3.18
N GLY A 177 -1.83 -2.11 -4.06
CA GLY A 177 -1.51 -0.94 -4.89
C GLY A 177 -0.91 0.21 -4.08
N ILE A 178 -0.02 -0.11 -3.15
CA ILE A 178 0.70 0.85 -2.31
C ILE A 178 1.97 1.28 -3.02
#